data_3cdb05d1993d69968b04cd5ebfa5d844
#
_entry.id   3cdb05d1993d69968b04cd5ebfa5d844
#
_cell.length_a   1.000
_cell.length_b   1.000
_cell.length_c   1.000
_cell.angle_alpha   90.00
_cell.angle_beta   90.00
_cell.angle_gamma   90.00
#
_symmetry.space_group_name_H-M   'P 1'
#
loop_
_entity.id
_entity.type
_entity.pdbx_description
1 polymer ?
#
loop_
_entity_poly.entity_id
_entity_poly.type
_entity_poly.pdbx_seq_one_letter_code
_entity_poly.pdbx_strand_id
1 'polypeptide(L)'
;VDGEFVLSVSDWYHEEMQVLIPKFITKANPTGAEPVPQATLFNDTQNLTVSIEPGKTYLFHIVNIGAFAGQYIWFEGHNMTIVEVDGVYTDGAEAQMIYVSAAQRYSVLLSTKNETTTNYAFIGSMDTVRILESEKQVILLTRPRACSTRFRTA
;
A
#
# COMPACT_ATOMS: atom_id res chain seq x y z
N VAL A 1 10.51 19.33 -2.74
CA VAL A 1 9.73 18.24 -3.37
C VAL A 1 9.02 18.79 -4.59
N ASP A 2 8.89 17.97 -5.62
CA ASP A 2 8.29 18.34 -6.90
C ASP A 2 6.78 18.03 -6.94
N GLY A 3 6.30 17.25 -6.00
CA GLY A 3 4.89 16.92 -5.84
C GLY A 3 4.63 16.14 -4.57
N GLU A 4 3.35 16.03 -4.21
CA GLU A 4 2.89 15.41 -2.98
C GLU A 4 1.67 14.55 -3.27
N PHE A 5 1.62 13.35 -2.67
CA PHE A 5 0.55 12.39 -2.86
C PHE A 5 0.10 11.82 -1.53
N VAL A 6 -1.20 11.57 -1.42
CA VAL A 6 -1.78 10.84 -0.29
C VAL A 6 -2.21 9.46 -0.78
N LEU A 7 -1.72 8.42 -0.13
CA LEU A 7 -2.05 7.03 -0.41
C LEU A 7 -2.68 6.41 0.83
N SER A 8 -3.97 6.20 0.79
CA SER A 8 -4.63 5.34 1.77
C SER A 8 -4.50 3.88 1.34
N VAL A 9 -4.22 3.00 2.27
CA VAL A 9 -4.27 1.55 2.08
C VAL A 9 -5.32 0.95 3.00
N SER A 10 -6.12 0.02 2.49
CA SER A 10 -7.16 -0.65 3.26
C SER A 10 -7.26 -2.12 2.91
N ASP A 11 -7.80 -2.88 3.84
CA ASP A 11 -8.24 -4.25 3.64
C ASP A 11 -9.68 -4.27 3.13
N TRP A 12 -9.96 -5.11 2.15
CA TRP A 12 -11.29 -5.26 1.57
C TRP A 12 -11.85 -6.65 1.81
N TYR A 13 -13.09 -6.69 2.30
CA TYR A 13 -13.84 -7.91 2.54
C TYR A 13 -15.02 -7.99 1.57
N HIS A 14 -15.24 -9.16 0.94
CA HIS A 14 -16.36 -9.35 0.02
C HIS A 14 -17.70 -9.55 0.74
N GLU A 15 -17.66 -9.91 2.03
CA GLU A 15 -18.85 -9.99 2.88
C GLU A 15 -18.97 -8.76 3.78
N GLU A 16 -20.20 -8.36 4.06
CA GLU A 16 -20.49 -7.28 4.99
C GLU A 16 -20.05 -7.65 6.42
N MET A 17 -19.54 -6.67 7.17
CA MET A 17 -19.07 -6.87 8.54
C MET A 17 -20.15 -7.41 9.47
N GLN A 18 -21.41 -7.04 9.25
CA GLN A 18 -22.54 -7.58 10.01
C GLN A 18 -22.71 -9.10 9.87
N VAL A 19 -22.25 -9.66 8.75
CA VAL A 19 -22.26 -11.11 8.49
C VAL A 19 -20.97 -11.75 8.98
N LEU A 20 -19.82 -11.08 8.83
CA LEU A 20 -18.51 -11.60 9.23
C LEU A 20 -18.33 -11.67 10.74
N ILE A 21 -18.70 -10.62 11.48
CA ILE A 21 -18.50 -10.54 12.93
C ILE A 21 -19.12 -11.75 13.67
N PRO A 22 -20.38 -12.15 13.43
CA PRO A 22 -20.94 -13.34 14.06
C PRO A 22 -20.23 -14.65 13.68
N LYS A 23 -19.55 -14.69 12.54
CA LYS A 23 -18.84 -15.91 12.11
C LYS A 23 -17.53 -16.13 12.86
N PHE A 24 -16.79 -15.09 13.21
CA PHE A 24 -15.51 -15.27 13.88
C PHE A 24 -15.58 -15.09 15.41
N ILE A 25 -16.50 -14.29 15.92
CA ILE A 25 -16.76 -14.19 17.37
C ILE A 25 -17.73 -15.29 17.80
N THR A 26 -17.24 -16.53 17.82
CA THR A 26 -18.07 -17.71 18.17
C THR A 26 -17.31 -18.66 19.09
N LYS A 27 -18.07 -19.55 19.78
CA LYS A 27 -17.46 -20.62 20.57
C LYS A 27 -16.67 -21.64 19.71
N ALA A 28 -16.97 -21.72 18.42
CA ALA A 28 -16.25 -22.60 17.48
C ALA A 28 -14.89 -22.01 17.07
N ASN A 29 -14.67 -20.72 17.28
CA ASN A 29 -13.40 -20.02 17.05
C ASN A 29 -12.86 -19.46 18.37
N PRO A 30 -12.37 -20.30 19.29
CA PRO A 30 -11.98 -19.90 20.64
C PRO A 30 -10.76 -18.97 20.67
N THR A 31 -9.99 -18.94 19.61
CA THR A 31 -8.84 -18.02 19.45
C THR A 31 -9.26 -16.63 18.99
N GLY A 32 -10.51 -16.46 18.52
CA GLY A 32 -10.99 -15.21 17.95
C GLY A 32 -10.24 -14.82 16.66
N ALA A 33 -9.74 -15.83 15.90
CA ALA A 33 -9.01 -15.55 14.66
C ALA A 33 -9.90 -14.76 13.70
N GLU A 34 -9.40 -13.61 13.29
CA GLU A 34 -10.10 -12.66 12.44
C GLU A 34 -10.29 -13.20 11.02
N PRO A 35 -11.35 -12.76 10.29
CA PRO A 35 -11.53 -13.13 8.91
C PRO A 35 -10.45 -12.51 8.04
N VAL A 36 -10.06 -13.24 6.99
CA VAL A 36 -9.04 -12.82 6.03
C VAL A 36 -9.63 -11.84 5.05
N PRO A 37 -9.03 -10.66 4.87
CA PRO A 37 -9.40 -9.78 3.77
C PRO A 37 -9.10 -10.43 2.42
N GLN A 38 -9.94 -10.20 1.42
CA GLN A 38 -9.75 -10.76 0.09
C GLN A 38 -8.88 -9.88 -0.82
N ALA A 39 -8.77 -8.58 -0.53
CA ALA A 39 -7.94 -7.67 -1.32
C ALA A 39 -7.41 -6.51 -0.49
N THR A 40 -6.29 -5.95 -0.93
CA THR A 40 -5.79 -4.63 -0.53
C THR A 40 -6.30 -3.59 -1.52
N LEU A 41 -6.80 -2.46 -1.04
CA LEU A 41 -7.15 -1.33 -1.88
C LEU A 41 -6.21 -0.15 -1.59
N PHE A 42 -5.89 0.61 -2.63
CA PHE A 42 -5.23 1.90 -2.51
C PHE A 42 -6.16 2.99 -3.03
N ASN A 43 -6.44 4.01 -2.20
CA ASN A 43 -7.41 5.06 -2.49
C ASN A 43 -8.74 4.46 -3.03
N ASP A 44 -9.23 3.42 -2.34
CA ASP A 44 -10.47 2.68 -2.66
C ASP A 44 -10.51 2.02 -4.05
N THR A 45 -9.36 1.76 -4.66
CA THR A 45 -9.31 1.10 -5.97
C THR A 45 -8.18 0.06 -6.05
N GLN A 46 -8.38 -0.95 -6.90
CA GLN A 46 -7.34 -1.94 -7.25
C GLN A 46 -6.45 -1.49 -8.43
N ASN A 47 -6.83 -0.41 -9.13
CA ASN A 47 -6.15 0.02 -10.36
C ASN A 47 -5.66 1.48 -10.26
N LEU A 48 -5.14 1.87 -9.12
CA LEU A 48 -4.59 3.21 -8.95
C LEU A 48 -3.38 3.40 -9.87
N THR A 49 -3.36 4.54 -10.55
CA THR A 49 -2.20 4.98 -11.33
C THR A 49 -1.81 6.38 -10.86
N VAL A 50 -0.55 6.55 -10.53
CA VAL A 50 0.02 7.84 -10.12
C VAL A 50 0.99 8.31 -11.18
N SER A 51 0.79 9.53 -11.69
CA SER A 51 1.68 10.13 -12.69
C SER A 51 2.85 10.81 -12.02
N ILE A 52 4.06 10.34 -12.33
CA ILE A 52 5.33 10.88 -11.83
C ILE A 52 6.29 11.14 -12.99
N GLU A 53 7.18 12.10 -12.83
CA GLU A 53 8.23 12.43 -13.81
C GLU A 53 9.58 11.87 -13.37
N PRO A 54 10.46 11.50 -14.32
CA PRO A 54 11.83 11.08 -14.01
C PRO A 54 12.66 12.23 -13.41
N GLY A 55 13.59 11.88 -12.52
CA GLY A 55 14.53 12.81 -11.91
C GLY A 55 13.91 13.78 -10.92
N LYS A 56 12.72 13.47 -10.41
CA LYS A 56 11.96 14.27 -9.46
C LYS A 56 11.89 13.60 -8.09
N THR A 57 11.64 14.39 -7.06
CA THR A 57 11.42 13.90 -5.70
C THR A 57 10.01 14.21 -5.25
N TYR A 58 9.28 13.18 -4.85
CA TYR A 58 7.89 13.24 -4.42
C TYR A 58 7.77 12.87 -2.95
N LEU A 59 6.85 13.54 -2.25
CA LEU A 59 6.46 13.21 -0.90
C LEU A 59 5.17 12.36 -0.96
N PHE A 60 5.23 11.17 -0.39
CA PHE A 60 4.07 10.29 -0.25
C PHE A 60 3.66 10.21 1.21
N HIS A 61 2.43 10.60 1.52
CA HIS A 61 1.78 10.36 2.79
C HIS A 61 1.01 9.06 2.70
N ILE A 62 1.45 8.05 3.41
CA ILE A 62 0.88 6.69 3.39
C ILE A 62 0.15 6.46 4.71
N VAL A 63 -1.12 6.09 4.64
CA VAL A 63 -1.94 5.80 5.80
C VAL A 63 -2.66 4.47 5.64
N ASN A 64 -2.52 3.58 6.63
CA ASN A 64 -3.32 2.37 6.67
C ASN A 64 -4.65 2.66 7.38
N ILE A 65 -5.72 2.72 6.60
CA ILE A 65 -7.11 2.92 7.06
C ILE A 65 -7.88 1.61 7.16
N GLY A 66 -7.19 0.48 7.00
CA GLY A 66 -7.78 -0.86 7.14
C GLY A 66 -8.23 -1.17 8.55
N ALA A 67 -9.13 -2.14 8.66
CA ALA A 67 -9.70 -2.55 9.94
C ALA A 67 -8.71 -3.40 10.75
N PHE A 68 -7.86 -4.19 10.06
CA PHE A 68 -7.04 -5.19 10.75
C PHE A 68 -5.66 -5.39 10.14
N ALA A 69 -5.56 -5.62 8.81
CA ALA A 69 -4.34 -6.11 8.20
C ALA A 69 -3.21 -5.06 8.18
N GLY A 70 -2.03 -5.44 8.69
CA GLY A 70 -0.79 -4.73 8.41
C GLY A 70 -0.37 -4.91 6.96
N GLN A 71 0.32 -3.94 6.40
CA GLN A 71 0.69 -3.89 5.00
C GLN A 71 2.19 -3.69 4.84
N TYR A 72 2.83 -4.55 4.05
CA TYR A 72 4.17 -4.32 3.53
C TYR A 72 4.06 -3.47 2.28
N ILE A 73 4.78 -2.36 2.22
CA ILE A 73 4.70 -1.39 1.13
C ILE A 73 6.09 -1.09 0.58
N TRP A 74 6.23 -1.10 -0.74
CA TRP A 74 7.49 -0.72 -1.41
C TRP A 74 7.25 -0.19 -2.82
N PHE A 75 8.24 0.55 -3.32
CA PHE A 75 8.31 1.03 -4.70
C PHE A 75 9.33 0.19 -5.46
N GLU A 76 8.91 -0.49 -6.51
CA GLU A 76 9.80 -1.32 -7.31
C GLU A 76 11.02 -0.53 -7.81
N GLY A 77 12.20 -1.05 -7.55
CA GLY A 77 13.47 -0.46 -8.01
C GLY A 77 13.84 0.89 -7.39
N HIS A 78 13.17 1.34 -6.33
CA HIS A 78 13.45 2.59 -5.62
C HIS A 78 13.57 2.37 -4.12
N ASN A 79 14.41 3.17 -3.48
CA ASN A 79 14.42 3.31 -2.03
C ASN A 79 13.51 4.47 -1.62
N MET A 80 12.93 4.38 -0.45
CA MET A 80 12.19 5.45 0.21
C MET A 80 13.07 6.07 1.29
N THR A 81 12.89 7.37 1.54
CA THR A 81 13.44 8.01 2.74
C THR A 81 12.28 8.35 3.66
N ILE A 82 12.21 7.68 4.81
CA ILE A 82 11.19 7.96 5.83
C ILE A 82 11.55 9.30 6.49
N VAL A 83 10.60 10.25 6.49
CA VAL A 83 10.77 11.59 7.07
C VAL A 83 9.79 11.91 8.20
N GLU A 84 8.74 11.08 8.32
CA GLU A 84 7.73 11.26 9.37
C GLU A 84 7.06 9.92 9.68
N VAL A 85 6.77 9.68 10.94
CA VAL A 85 5.99 8.53 11.44
C VAL A 85 4.96 9.05 12.43
N ASP A 86 3.68 8.78 12.18
CA ASP A 86 2.53 9.13 13.04
C ASP A 86 2.49 10.61 13.47
N GLY A 87 2.88 11.53 12.58
CA GLY A 87 2.89 12.97 12.85
C GLY A 87 4.18 13.48 13.52
N VAL A 88 5.18 12.61 13.69
CA VAL A 88 6.47 12.98 14.27
C VAL A 88 7.54 12.93 13.18
N TYR A 89 8.21 14.06 12.94
CA TYR A 89 9.35 14.11 12.01
C TYR A 89 10.52 13.30 12.54
N THR A 90 11.18 12.60 11.62
CA THR A 90 12.35 11.77 11.90
C THR A 90 13.56 12.29 11.15
N ASP A 91 14.76 11.97 11.63
CA ASP A 91 15.96 12.04 10.79
C ASP A 91 15.75 11.08 9.61
N GLY A 92 16.04 11.52 8.38
CA GLY A 92 15.77 10.75 7.18
C GLY A 92 16.39 9.34 7.23
N ALA A 93 15.56 8.30 7.19
CA ALA A 93 15.99 6.91 7.20
C ALA A 93 15.65 6.22 5.88
N GLU A 94 16.66 5.64 5.21
CA GLU A 94 16.41 4.88 3.99
C GLU A 94 15.79 3.53 4.28
N ALA A 95 14.77 3.17 3.49
CA ALA A 95 14.09 1.89 3.54
C ALA A 95 13.74 1.41 2.12
N GLN A 96 13.90 0.12 1.87
CA GLN A 96 13.42 -0.51 0.65
C GLN A 96 11.96 -0.92 0.74
N MET A 97 11.49 -1.16 1.96
CA MET A 97 10.14 -1.59 2.28
C MET A 97 9.78 -1.07 3.66
N ILE A 98 8.53 -0.66 3.84
CA ILE A 98 7.97 -0.28 5.15
C ILE A 98 6.84 -1.24 5.50
N TYR A 99 6.64 -1.45 6.79
CA TYR A 99 5.47 -2.13 7.34
C TYR A 99 4.57 -1.10 7.99
N VAL A 100 3.30 -1.08 7.60
CA VAL A 100 2.32 -0.10 8.05
C VAL A 100 1.17 -0.82 8.73
N SER A 101 1.13 -0.79 10.06
CA SER A 101 0.02 -1.35 10.84
C SER A 101 -1.26 -0.53 10.65
N ALA A 102 -2.40 -1.12 11.01
CA ALA A 102 -3.67 -0.38 11.01
C ALA A 102 -3.54 0.93 11.81
N ALA A 103 -4.10 2.01 11.30
CA ALA A 103 -4.04 3.39 11.80
C ALA A 103 -2.65 4.07 11.78
N GLN A 104 -1.59 3.38 11.38
CA GLN A 104 -0.26 3.95 11.27
C GLN A 104 -0.11 4.80 10.00
N ARG A 105 0.68 5.87 10.09
CA ARG A 105 0.98 6.79 8.98
C ARG A 105 2.49 6.93 8.81
N TYR A 106 2.92 7.01 7.57
CA TYR A 106 4.29 7.33 7.17
C TYR A 106 4.29 8.44 6.13
N SER A 107 5.22 9.38 6.26
CA SER A 107 5.58 10.26 5.16
C SER A 107 6.96 9.86 4.64
N VAL A 108 7.04 9.57 3.35
CA VAL A 108 8.26 9.10 2.71
C VAL A 108 8.59 9.93 1.47
N LEU A 109 9.86 10.24 1.28
CA LEU A 109 10.37 10.82 0.05
C LEU A 109 10.75 9.71 -0.92
N LEU A 110 10.32 9.85 -2.16
CA LEU A 110 10.67 8.99 -3.28
C LEU A 110 11.38 9.81 -4.34
N SER A 111 12.67 9.56 -4.55
CA SER A 111 13.41 10.15 -5.66
C SER A 111 13.38 9.21 -6.87
N THR A 112 12.81 9.69 -7.96
CA THR A 112 12.67 8.89 -9.19
C THR A 112 13.99 8.87 -9.97
N LYS A 113 14.23 7.79 -10.71
CA LYS A 113 15.41 7.68 -11.59
C LYS A 113 15.37 8.74 -12.68
N ASN A 114 16.54 9.24 -13.08
CA ASN A 114 16.65 10.29 -14.10
C ASN A 114 16.14 9.88 -15.49
N GLU A 115 16.38 8.61 -15.84
CA GLU A 115 15.95 8.06 -17.11
C GLU A 115 15.21 6.75 -16.88
N THR A 116 14.03 6.63 -17.48
CA THR A 116 13.27 5.40 -17.45
C THR A 116 12.45 5.25 -18.73
N THR A 117 12.46 4.08 -19.29
CA THR A 117 11.62 3.67 -20.42
C THR A 117 10.41 2.86 -19.94
N THR A 118 10.38 2.50 -18.66
CA THR A 118 9.38 1.61 -18.07
C THR A 118 8.64 2.31 -16.93
N ASN A 119 7.43 1.86 -16.66
CA ASN A 119 6.70 2.20 -15.46
C ASN A 119 7.17 1.32 -14.31
N TYR A 120 7.05 1.81 -13.09
CA TYR A 120 7.40 1.05 -11.88
C TYR A 120 6.14 0.74 -11.08
N ALA A 121 6.14 -0.39 -10.41
CA ALA A 121 5.07 -0.76 -9.53
C ALA A 121 5.26 -0.16 -8.13
N PHE A 122 4.16 0.33 -7.57
CA PHE A 122 4.02 0.52 -6.14
C PHE A 122 3.24 -0.68 -5.60
N ILE A 123 3.78 -1.37 -4.63
CA ILE A 123 3.25 -2.66 -4.23
C ILE A 123 2.86 -2.61 -2.75
N GLY A 124 1.64 -3.05 -2.46
CA GLY A 124 1.18 -3.38 -1.13
C GLY A 124 0.94 -4.88 -1.01
N SER A 125 1.37 -5.46 0.09
CA SER A 125 1.13 -6.85 0.41
C SER A 125 0.67 -6.97 1.84
N MET A 126 -0.49 -7.57 2.07
CA MET A 126 -1.00 -7.84 3.42
C MET A 126 -0.05 -8.77 4.18
N ASP A 127 0.12 -8.49 5.48
CA ASP A 127 0.77 -9.40 6.39
C ASP A 127 -0.15 -10.59 6.67
N THR A 128 0.14 -11.69 6.03
CA THR A 128 -0.65 -12.92 6.12
C THR A 128 0.10 -14.04 6.81
N VAL A 129 0.98 -13.73 7.76
CA VAL A 129 1.80 -14.71 8.49
C VAL A 129 1.01 -15.91 9.05
N ARG A 130 -0.31 -15.80 9.10
CA ARG A 130 -1.23 -16.88 9.48
C ARG A 130 -2.14 -17.38 8.37
N ILE A 131 -1.98 -16.88 7.11
CA ILE A 131 -2.96 -17.14 6.05
C ILE A 131 -2.23 -17.43 4.75
N LEU A 132 -2.50 -18.61 4.22
CA LEU A 132 -1.99 -19.10 2.95
C LEU A 132 -2.51 -18.23 1.78
N GLU A 133 -1.59 -17.69 1.00
CA GLU A 133 -1.79 -16.91 -0.24
C GLU A 133 -2.34 -15.48 -0.06
N SER A 134 -1.43 -14.51 -0.04
CA SER A 134 -1.78 -13.08 -0.13
C SER A 134 -1.76 -12.60 -1.58
N GLU A 135 -2.85 -12.02 -2.03
CA GLU A 135 -2.84 -11.22 -3.25
C GLU A 135 -2.01 -9.95 -3.03
N LYS A 136 -1.06 -9.70 -3.93
CA LYS A 136 -0.28 -8.47 -3.95
C LYS A 136 -1.04 -7.43 -4.76
N GLN A 137 -1.30 -6.30 -4.14
CA GLN A 137 -1.84 -5.15 -4.86
C GLN A 137 -0.71 -4.36 -5.52
N VAL A 138 -0.83 -4.14 -6.81
CA VAL A 138 0.17 -3.41 -7.60
C VAL A 138 -0.42 -2.10 -8.12
N ILE A 139 0.20 -0.99 -7.75
CA ILE A 139 -0.06 0.33 -8.34
C ILE A 139 1.01 0.62 -9.38
N LEU A 140 0.60 1.19 -10.49
CA LEU A 140 1.51 1.59 -11.53
C LEU A 140 1.89 3.06 -11.40
N LEU A 141 3.16 3.34 -11.23
CA LEU A 141 3.70 4.69 -11.35
C LEU A 141 4.00 4.97 -12.82
N THR A 142 3.25 5.89 -13.44
CA THR A 142 3.34 6.15 -14.88
C THR A 142 3.93 7.52 -15.20
N ARG A 143 4.57 7.62 -16.36
CA ARG A 143 4.94 8.90 -16.95
C ARG A 143 3.71 9.67 -17.46
N PRO A 144 3.74 11.05 -17.49
CA PRO A 144 2.63 11.87 -17.97
C PRO A 144 2.35 11.79 -19.48
N ARG A 145 2.99 10.93 -20.27
CA ARG A 145 2.72 10.79 -21.71
C ARG A 145 2.43 9.34 -22.12
N ALA A 146 1.17 9.15 -22.45
CA ALA A 146 0.60 8.23 -23.43
C ALA A 146 1.24 6.82 -23.52
N CYS A 147 0.73 5.91 -22.76
CA CYS A 147 0.27 4.63 -23.28
C CYS A 147 -0.63 3.95 -22.25
N SER A 148 -1.88 3.76 -22.59
CA SER A 148 -2.81 2.97 -21.79
C SER A 148 -2.41 1.50 -21.92
N THR A 149 -1.63 0.99 -20.99
CA THR A 149 -1.46 -0.45 -20.85
C THR A 149 -2.25 -0.88 -19.63
N ARG A 150 -3.36 -1.55 -19.88
CA ARG A 150 -4.16 -2.21 -18.85
C ARG A 150 -3.37 -3.42 -18.35
N PHE A 151 -3.09 -3.47 -17.07
CA PHE A 151 -2.60 -4.70 -16.45
C PHE A 151 -3.79 -5.56 -16.02
N ARG A 152 -3.72 -6.83 -16.40
CA ARG A 152 -4.62 -7.86 -15.89
C ARG A 152 -4.03 -8.41 -14.59
N THR A 153 -4.88 -8.54 -13.59
CA THR A 153 -4.63 -9.40 -12.42
C THR A 153 -4.41 -10.83 -12.90
N ALA A 154 -3.32 -11.44 -12.47
CA ALA A 154 -3.16 -12.88 -12.52
C ALA A 154 -3.74 -13.48 -11.23
#